data_b7cb9c2ad713a11f3d52999e8ed251d1
#
_entry.id   b7cb9c2ad713a11f3d52999e8ed251d1
#
_cell.length_a   1.000
_cell.length_b   1.000
_cell.length_c   1.000
_cell.angle_alpha   90.00
_cell.angle_beta   90.00
_cell.angle_gamma   90.00
#
_symmetry.space_group_name_H-M   'P 1'
#
loop_
_entity.id
_entity.type
_entity.pdbx_description
1 polymer ?
#
loop_
_entity_poly.entity_id
_entity_poly.type
_entity_poly.pdbx_seq_one_letter_code
_entity_poly.pdbx_strand_id
1 'polypeptide(L)'
;MTTTVAEYSDILYEVKGAVARVTINRPDKLNAFTPHTVKELTHAVWSAGADSEVGVVVLTGAGDRAFSAGGDVSVENEDTFVAGDDSFDKLMKELYRAFRECLKPVIARVDGYAIGGGHHMAYVTDFTIASDRSVFGQNGPRVASPAEGWLVSHLWTVVGMKRAKEIWMLCRRYTAQQALEWGLVNAVVPAAELDAEVARWCDELLALSPTVLKLIKKSFDDSTAHIREEQERFTILNQVNPGFFASGEQTEGSQAFMEKRKPDFAPWR
;
A
#
# COMPACT_ATOMS: atom_id res chain seq x y z
N MET A 1 -16.49 10.85 26.13
CA MET A 1 -17.32 11.13 24.94
C MET A 1 -17.13 9.96 24.01
N THR A 2 -18.16 9.21 23.71
CA THR A 2 -18.09 8.08 22.78
C THR A 2 -18.00 8.67 21.37
N THR A 3 -16.82 8.67 20.79
CA THR A 3 -16.64 9.02 19.38
C THR A 3 -17.44 8.00 18.58
N THR A 4 -18.40 8.45 17.79
CA THR A 4 -19.14 7.59 16.87
C THR A 4 -18.13 7.03 15.88
N VAL A 5 -17.75 5.76 16.05
CA VAL A 5 -16.91 5.04 15.11
C VAL A 5 -17.73 4.92 13.83
N ALA A 6 -17.23 5.45 12.72
CA ALA A 6 -17.85 5.21 11.41
C ALA A 6 -17.99 3.69 11.25
N GLU A 7 -19.17 3.21 10.87
CA GLU A 7 -19.36 1.80 10.54
C GLU A 7 -18.65 1.50 9.23
N TYR A 8 -17.48 0.85 9.32
CA TYR A 8 -16.76 0.32 8.17
C TYR A 8 -17.21 -1.11 7.89
N SER A 9 -17.21 -1.50 6.63
CA SER A 9 -17.59 -2.86 6.21
C SER A 9 -16.38 -3.72 5.82
N ASP A 10 -15.39 -3.12 5.17
CA ASP A 10 -14.21 -3.80 4.65
C ASP A 10 -12.97 -3.66 5.54
N ILE A 11 -13.05 -2.79 6.55
CA ILE A 11 -11.95 -2.59 7.50
C ILE A 11 -12.44 -2.63 8.95
N LEU A 12 -11.50 -2.83 9.88
CA LEU A 12 -11.72 -2.58 11.30
C LEU A 12 -10.90 -1.37 11.71
N TYR A 13 -11.49 -0.50 12.54
CA TYR A 13 -10.81 0.66 13.11
C TYR A 13 -10.96 0.64 14.63
N GLU A 14 -9.84 0.59 15.32
CA GLU A 14 -9.79 0.53 16.78
C GLU A 14 -8.75 1.53 17.30
N VAL A 15 -9.07 2.22 18.38
CA VAL A 15 -8.11 3.05 19.10
C VAL A 15 -7.92 2.45 20.50
N LYS A 16 -6.68 2.06 20.80
CA LYS A 16 -6.30 1.55 22.12
C LYS A 16 -5.14 2.38 22.67
N GLY A 17 -5.38 3.06 23.78
CA GLY A 17 -4.46 4.10 24.24
C GLY A 17 -4.29 5.16 23.15
N ALA A 18 -3.05 5.49 22.81
CA ALA A 18 -2.74 6.46 21.77
C ALA A 18 -2.39 5.81 20.40
N VAL A 19 -2.76 4.55 20.19
CA VAL A 19 -2.52 3.81 18.93
C VAL A 19 -3.84 3.56 18.22
N ALA A 20 -3.97 4.07 16.98
CA ALA A 20 -5.06 3.71 16.08
C ALA A 20 -4.63 2.50 15.23
N ARG A 21 -5.39 1.42 15.26
CA ARG A 21 -5.19 0.24 14.39
C ARG A 21 -6.23 0.24 13.29
N VAL A 22 -5.75 0.24 12.05
CA VAL A 22 -6.54 0.11 10.83
C VAL A 22 -6.28 -1.26 10.24
N THR A 23 -7.28 -2.12 10.18
CA THR A 23 -7.14 -3.50 9.72
C THR A 23 -7.96 -3.74 8.47
N ILE A 24 -7.33 -4.11 7.35
CA ILE A 24 -8.06 -4.59 6.16
C ILE A 24 -8.72 -5.90 6.52
N ASN A 25 -10.05 -5.98 6.46
CA ASN A 25 -10.83 -7.11 6.98
C ASN A 25 -11.57 -7.87 5.87
N ARG A 26 -10.79 -8.36 4.92
CA ARG A 26 -11.26 -9.23 3.82
C ARG A 26 -10.41 -10.51 3.73
N PRO A 27 -10.26 -11.29 4.83
CA PRO A 27 -9.30 -12.40 4.90
C PRO A 27 -9.59 -13.51 3.88
N ASP A 28 -10.85 -13.75 3.53
CA ASP A 28 -11.26 -14.75 2.52
C ASP A 28 -10.75 -14.37 1.10
N LYS A 29 -10.47 -13.10 0.87
CA LYS A 29 -9.92 -12.55 -0.36
C LYS A 29 -8.43 -12.18 -0.22
N LEU A 30 -7.72 -12.74 0.77
CA LEU A 30 -6.32 -12.37 1.08
C LEU A 30 -6.15 -10.86 1.29
N ASN A 31 -7.15 -10.21 1.88
CA ASN A 31 -7.19 -8.77 2.09
C ASN A 31 -6.97 -7.95 0.80
N ALA A 32 -7.41 -8.50 -0.35
CA ALA A 32 -7.50 -7.73 -1.58
C ALA A 32 -8.53 -6.61 -1.40
N PHE A 33 -8.25 -5.42 -1.93
CA PHE A 33 -9.06 -4.24 -1.69
C PHE A 33 -9.79 -3.78 -2.96
N THR A 34 -11.01 -3.29 -2.76
CA THR A 34 -11.87 -2.67 -3.77
C THR A 34 -11.79 -1.15 -3.67
N PRO A 35 -12.39 -0.37 -4.62
CA PRO A 35 -12.56 1.08 -4.45
C PRO A 35 -13.22 1.45 -3.12
N HIS A 36 -14.18 0.67 -2.65
CA HIS A 36 -14.84 0.87 -1.36
C HIS A 36 -13.87 0.71 -0.19
N THR A 37 -13.11 -0.39 -0.18
CA THR A 37 -12.06 -0.63 0.84
C THR A 37 -11.07 0.53 0.90
N VAL A 38 -10.65 1.07 -0.26
CA VAL A 38 -9.70 2.18 -0.33
C VAL A 38 -10.29 3.48 0.24
N LYS A 39 -11.58 3.76 -0.01
CA LYS A 39 -12.28 4.90 0.61
C LYS A 39 -12.33 4.78 2.12
N GLU A 40 -12.66 3.61 2.64
CA GLU A 40 -12.68 3.35 4.09
C GLU A 40 -11.29 3.51 4.72
N LEU A 41 -10.25 2.94 4.10
CA LEU A 41 -8.87 3.10 4.55
C LEU A 41 -8.46 4.57 4.61
N THR A 42 -8.74 5.31 3.54
CA THR A 42 -8.42 6.75 3.43
C THR A 42 -9.11 7.53 4.55
N HIS A 43 -10.41 7.29 4.75
CA HIS A 43 -11.17 7.94 5.80
C HIS A 43 -10.62 7.60 7.21
N ALA A 44 -10.29 6.33 7.47
CA ALA A 44 -9.75 5.89 8.75
C ALA A 44 -8.39 6.55 9.06
N VAL A 45 -7.50 6.65 8.06
CA VAL A 45 -6.19 7.29 8.22
C VAL A 45 -6.32 8.79 8.49
N TRP A 46 -7.20 9.49 7.76
CA TRP A 46 -7.49 10.91 8.03
C TRP A 46 -8.12 11.12 9.39
N SER A 47 -9.05 10.26 9.80
CA SER A 47 -9.68 10.31 11.12
C SER A 47 -8.64 10.14 12.23
N ALA A 48 -7.75 9.15 12.11
CA ALA A 48 -6.64 8.96 13.05
C ALA A 48 -5.69 10.17 13.05
N GLY A 49 -5.42 10.75 11.89
CA GLY A 49 -4.59 11.96 11.74
C GLY A 49 -5.17 13.18 12.47
N ALA A 50 -6.49 13.36 12.43
CA ALA A 50 -7.21 14.46 13.04
C ALA A 50 -7.46 14.27 14.56
N ASP A 51 -7.44 13.04 15.06
CA ASP A 51 -7.69 12.73 16.47
C ASP A 51 -6.49 13.11 17.33
N SER A 52 -6.68 14.05 18.26
CA SER A 52 -5.62 14.51 19.19
C SER A 52 -5.13 13.42 20.15
N GLU A 53 -5.96 12.43 20.44
CA GLU A 53 -5.63 11.32 21.34
C GLU A 53 -4.77 10.25 20.67
N VAL A 54 -4.73 10.21 19.32
CA VAL A 54 -3.90 9.28 18.56
C VAL A 54 -2.50 9.84 18.36
N GLY A 55 -1.48 9.07 18.70
CA GLY A 55 -0.06 9.37 18.46
C GLY A 55 0.58 8.58 17.35
N VAL A 56 0.13 7.32 17.11
CA VAL A 56 0.67 6.39 16.12
C VAL A 56 -0.47 5.66 15.41
N VAL A 57 -0.30 5.39 14.11
CA VAL A 57 -1.23 4.59 13.31
C VAL A 57 -0.57 3.26 12.95
N VAL A 58 -1.26 2.15 13.12
CA VAL A 58 -0.83 0.81 12.69
C VAL A 58 -1.77 0.31 11.60
N LEU A 59 -1.23 0.06 10.41
CA LEU A 59 -1.94 -0.56 9.29
C LEU A 59 -1.64 -2.06 9.24
N THR A 60 -2.64 -2.92 9.11
CA THR A 60 -2.46 -4.36 9.02
C THR A 60 -3.57 -5.04 8.20
N GLY A 61 -3.42 -6.33 7.93
CA GLY A 61 -4.47 -7.19 7.38
C GLY A 61 -5.01 -8.15 8.43
N ALA A 62 -6.29 -8.51 8.33
CA ALA A 62 -6.92 -9.52 9.16
C ALA A 62 -6.42 -10.94 8.81
N GLY A 63 -6.34 -11.80 9.82
CA GLY A 63 -5.85 -13.17 9.68
C GLY A 63 -4.33 -13.23 9.58
N ASP A 64 -3.84 -14.38 9.12
CA ASP A 64 -2.41 -14.72 9.12
C ASP A 64 -1.85 -15.06 7.73
N ARG A 65 -2.69 -14.96 6.68
CA ARG A 65 -2.32 -15.35 5.31
C ARG A 65 -1.76 -14.19 4.49
N ALA A 66 -2.28 -13.01 4.68
CA ALA A 66 -1.87 -11.85 3.91
C ALA A 66 -2.09 -10.53 4.68
N PHE A 67 -1.14 -9.64 4.58
CA PHE A 67 -1.34 -8.24 4.84
C PHE A 67 -2.32 -7.66 3.79
N SER A 68 -1.99 -7.80 2.50
CA SER A 68 -2.89 -7.58 1.37
C SER A 68 -2.31 -8.15 0.08
N ALA A 69 -3.16 -8.77 -0.73
CA ALA A 69 -2.80 -9.26 -2.06
C ALA A 69 -2.89 -8.19 -3.16
N GLY A 70 -3.23 -6.94 -2.81
CA GLY A 70 -3.37 -5.82 -3.74
C GLY A 70 -4.82 -5.56 -4.13
N GLY A 71 -5.04 -4.94 -5.28
CA GLY A 71 -6.38 -4.71 -5.82
C GLY A 71 -7.12 -6.01 -6.10
N ASP A 72 -8.42 -6.00 -5.91
CA ASP A 72 -9.29 -7.13 -6.22
C ASP A 72 -9.53 -7.16 -7.74
N VAL A 73 -8.78 -8.02 -8.45
CA VAL A 73 -8.80 -8.12 -9.92
C VAL A 73 -10.22 -8.41 -10.46
N SER A 74 -11.11 -8.99 -9.64
CA SER A 74 -12.48 -9.29 -10.07
C SER A 74 -13.37 -8.06 -10.27
N VAL A 75 -12.95 -6.91 -9.71
CA VAL A 75 -13.66 -5.62 -9.82
C VAL A 75 -12.85 -4.58 -10.61
N GLU A 76 -11.63 -4.92 -11.02
CA GLU A 76 -10.79 -4.07 -11.85
C GLU A 76 -11.23 -4.17 -13.32
N ASN A 77 -11.85 -3.12 -13.85
CA ASN A 77 -12.20 -2.96 -15.25
C ASN A 77 -11.92 -1.52 -15.71
N GLU A 78 -12.12 -1.23 -17.00
CA GLU A 78 -11.90 0.11 -17.56
C GLU A 78 -12.66 1.20 -16.78
N ASP A 79 -13.93 0.98 -16.48
CA ASP A 79 -14.76 1.94 -15.74
C ASP A 79 -14.22 2.19 -14.34
N THR A 80 -13.66 1.16 -13.69
CA THR A 80 -13.08 1.26 -12.36
C THR A 80 -11.79 2.07 -12.36
N PHE A 81 -10.98 2.00 -13.42
CA PHE A 81 -9.68 2.68 -13.50
C PHE A 81 -9.76 4.12 -13.98
N VAL A 82 -10.67 4.43 -14.91
CA VAL A 82 -10.60 5.67 -15.73
C VAL A 82 -11.74 6.64 -15.46
N ALA A 83 -12.90 6.17 -15.01
CA ALA A 83 -14.11 6.98 -14.98
C ALA A 83 -14.32 7.77 -13.68
N GLY A 84 -14.28 9.10 -13.79
CA GLY A 84 -14.80 10.02 -12.77
C GLY A 84 -13.88 10.25 -11.55
N ASP A 85 -14.46 10.89 -10.53
CA ASP A 85 -13.74 11.23 -9.29
C ASP A 85 -13.48 10.01 -8.39
N ASP A 86 -14.18 8.92 -8.61
CA ASP A 86 -14.05 7.64 -7.90
C ASP A 86 -13.18 6.63 -8.66
N SER A 87 -12.40 7.04 -9.66
CA SER A 87 -11.50 6.13 -10.34
C SER A 87 -10.48 5.53 -9.37
N PHE A 88 -10.15 4.26 -9.56
CA PHE A 88 -9.27 3.52 -8.66
C PHE A 88 -7.89 4.18 -8.51
N ASP A 89 -7.37 4.75 -9.60
CA ASP A 89 -6.11 5.51 -9.57
C ASP A 89 -6.19 6.73 -8.65
N LYS A 90 -7.26 7.53 -8.75
CA LYS A 90 -7.45 8.70 -7.87
C LYS A 90 -7.63 8.29 -6.41
N LEU A 91 -8.41 7.26 -6.14
CA LEU A 91 -8.61 6.74 -4.79
C LEU A 91 -7.30 6.24 -4.17
N MET A 92 -6.49 5.52 -4.94
CA MET A 92 -5.19 5.07 -4.46
C MET A 92 -4.20 6.23 -4.21
N LYS A 93 -4.18 7.23 -5.08
CA LYS A 93 -3.39 8.47 -4.88
C LYS A 93 -3.79 9.17 -3.59
N GLU A 94 -5.09 9.26 -3.32
CA GLU A 94 -5.62 9.87 -2.10
C GLU A 94 -5.24 9.06 -0.84
N LEU A 95 -5.30 7.72 -0.88
CA LEU A 95 -4.85 6.87 0.20
C LEU A 95 -3.36 7.08 0.50
N TYR A 96 -2.52 7.11 -0.54
CA TYR A 96 -1.08 7.34 -0.34
C TYR A 96 -0.81 8.76 0.17
N ARG A 97 -1.61 9.75 -0.24
CA ARG A 97 -1.59 11.10 0.31
C ARG A 97 -1.92 11.07 1.81
N ALA A 98 -2.97 10.35 2.20
CA ALA A 98 -3.35 10.22 3.61
C ALA A 98 -2.23 9.63 4.46
N PHE A 99 -1.51 8.60 4.01
CA PHE A 99 -0.37 8.06 4.75
C PHE A 99 0.76 9.09 4.94
N ARG A 100 1.04 9.91 3.94
CA ARG A 100 2.10 10.93 4.02
C ARG A 100 1.70 12.13 4.88
N GLU A 101 0.48 12.63 4.69
CA GLU A 101 0.04 13.91 5.23
C GLU A 101 -0.69 13.82 6.56
N CYS A 102 -1.05 12.63 7.05
CA CYS A 102 -1.67 12.50 8.38
C CYS A 102 -0.76 12.98 9.53
N LEU A 103 0.52 13.25 9.26
CA LEU A 103 1.54 13.76 10.19
C LEU A 103 1.72 12.94 11.47
N LYS A 104 1.13 11.76 11.58
CA LYS A 104 1.41 10.78 12.63
C LYS A 104 2.29 9.68 12.06
N PRO A 105 3.22 9.08 12.80
CA PRO A 105 3.91 7.89 12.36
C PRO A 105 2.92 6.80 11.98
N VAL A 106 3.12 6.18 10.81
CA VAL A 106 2.32 5.06 10.30
C VAL A 106 3.21 3.83 10.17
N ILE A 107 2.86 2.76 10.87
CA ILE A 107 3.58 1.49 10.86
C ILE A 107 2.75 0.47 10.05
N ALA A 108 3.31 -0.11 9.00
CA ALA A 108 2.76 -1.30 8.39
C ALA A 108 3.20 -2.54 9.19
N ARG A 109 2.24 -3.23 9.80
CA ARG A 109 2.42 -4.56 10.40
C ARG A 109 2.10 -5.61 9.36
N VAL A 110 3.13 -6.21 8.80
CA VAL A 110 2.99 -7.13 7.66
C VAL A 110 3.11 -8.58 8.14
N ASP A 111 2.06 -9.38 7.93
CA ASP A 111 2.07 -10.81 8.13
C ASP A 111 1.56 -11.52 6.86
N GLY A 112 2.31 -12.48 6.34
CA GLY A 112 2.02 -13.16 5.11
C GLY A 112 2.25 -12.31 3.85
N TYR A 113 1.36 -12.40 2.87
CA TYR A 113 1.56 -11.75 1.57
C TYR A 113 1.32 -10.24 1.59
N ALA A 114 2.29 -9.47 1.08
CA ALA A 114 2.18 -8.05 0.75
C ALA A 114 2.51 -7.88 -0.74
N ILE A 115 1.50 -7.94 -1.61
CA ILE A 115 1.66 -8.04 -3.06
C ILE A 115 0.93 -6.90 -3.77
N GLY A 116 1.52 -6.40 -4.86
CA GLY A 116 0.93 -5.31 -5.66
C GLY A 116 0.61 -4.09 -4.79
N GLY A 117 -0.65 -3.64 -4.76
CA GLY A 117 -1.07 -2.53 -3.91
C GLY A 117 -0.84 -2.77 -2.41
N GLY A 118 -0.84 -4.02 -1.94
CA GLY A 118 -0.45 -4.35 -0.56
C GLY A 118 1.05 -4.06 -0.32
N HIS A 119 1.90 -4.38 -1.28
CA HIS A 119 3.31 -4.01 -1.21
C HIS A 119 3.49 -2.48 -1.27
N HIS A 120 2.68 -1.79 -2.09
CA HIS A 120 2.70 -0.31 -2.13
C HIS A 120 2.42 0.30 -0.76
N MET A 121 1.34 -0.13 -0.11
CA MET A 121 1.00 0.36 1.23
C MET A 121 2.14 0.10 2.23
N ALA A 122 2.81 -1.05 2.15
CA ALA A 122 3.91 -1.37 3.03
C ALA A 122 5.11 -0.41 2.87
N TYR A 123 5.52 -0.05 1.63
CA TYR A 123 6.69 0.82 1.46
C TYR A 123 6.37 2.32 1.44
N VAL A 124 5.08 2.71 1.37
CA VAL A 124 4.66 4.11 1.45
C VAL A 124 4.46 4.57 2.90
N THR A 125 4.20 3.66 3.82
CA THR A 125 4.15 3.96 5.26
C THR A 125 5.53 4.33 5.81
N ASP A 126 5.59 4.97 6.98
CA ASP A 126 6.85 5.45 7.55
C ASP A 126 7.76 4.30 8.00
N PHE A 127 7.15 3.20 8.48
CA PHE A 127 7.86 2.02 8.95
C PHE A 127 7.12 0.75 8.52
N THR A 128 7.90 -0.32 8.28
CA THR A 128 7.37 -1.65 8.01
C THR A 128 8.02 -2.67 8.93
N ILE A 129 7.21 -3.37 9.71
CA ILE A 129 7.64 -4.48 10.56
C ILE A 129 6.97 -5.75 10.03
N ALA A 130 7.74 -6.74 9.70
CA ALA A 130 7.27 -7.95 9.04
C ALA A 130 7.49 -9.20 9.87
N SER A 131 6.60 -10.18 9.70
CA SER A 131 6.87 -11.54 10.15
C SER A 131 7.91 -12.22 9.26
N ASP A 132 8.63 -13.20 9.79
CA ASP A 132 9.63 -14.01 9.08
C ASP A 132 9.04 -14.80 7.89
N ARG A 133 7.73 -15.04 7.89
CA ARG A 133 7.00 -15.70 6.80
C ARG A 133 6.44 -14.74 5.75
N SER A 134 6.65 -13.44 5.91
CA SER A 134 6.12 -12.44 4.97
C SER A 134 6.79 -12.51 3.61
N VAL A 135 5.98 -12.26 2.57
CA VAL A 135 6.40 -12.31 1.17
C VAL A 135 5.99 -11.04 0.47
N PHE A 136 6.96 -10.38 -0.15
CA PHE A 136 6.78 -9.11 -0.85
C PHE A 136 6.90 -9.26 -2.37
N GLY A 137 6.26 -8.37 -3.13
CA GLY A 137 6.44 -8.32 -4.57
C GLY A 137 5.36 -7.57 -5.33
N GLN A 138 5.62 -7.36 -6.61
CA GLN A 138 4.68 -6.74 -7.53
C GLN A 138 3.93 -7.79 -8.35
N ASN A 139 2.78 -7.39 -8.92
CA ASN A 139 1.99 -8.24 -9.79
C ASN A 139 1.46 -7.50 -11.03
N GLY A 140 1.49 -6.16 -11.04
CA GLY A 140 0.95 -5.34 -12.11
C GLY A 140 1.26 -5.83 -13.53
N PRO A 141 2.54 -5.97 -13.93
CA PRO A 141 2.90 -6.47 -15.26
C PRO A 141 2.37 -7.86 -15.60
N ARG A 142 2.07 -8.71 -14.63
CA ARG A 142 1.50 -10.05 -14.89
C ARG A 142 0.01 -10.03 -15.20
N VAL A 143 -0.70 -9.06 -14.68
CA VAL A 143 -2.16 -8.93 -14.78
C VAL A 143 -2.55 -7.72 -15.63
N ALA A 144 -1.56 -7.10 -16.29
CA ALA A 144 -1.71 -5.86 -17.06
C ALA A 144 -2.47 -4.76 -16.27
N SER A 145 -2.23 -4.69 -14.95
CA SER A 145 -2.72 -3.59 -14.10
C SER A 145 -1.69 -2.46 -14.13
N PRO A 146 -2.02 -1.30 -14.69
CA PRO A 146 -1.07 -0.20 -14.84
C PRO A 146 -0.73 0.40 -13.48
N ALA A 147 0.54 0.73 -13.29
CA ALA A 147 1.03 1.54 -12.19
C ALA A 147 2.08 2.49 -12.73
N GLU A 148 1.99 3.75 -12.36
CA GLU A 148 2.83 4.80 -12.91
C GLU A 148 3.19 5.88 -11.89
N GLY A 149 4.05 6.79 -12.31
CA GLY A 149 4.34 8.02 -11.61
C GLY A 149 5.10 7.82 -10.30
N TRP A 150 4.76 8.66 -9.33
CA TRP A 150 5.45 8.72 -8.04
C TRP A 150 5.48 7.37 -7.31
N LEU A 151 4.40 6.61 -7.35
CA LEU A 151 4.33 5.33 -6.67
C LEU A 151 5.44 4.36 -7.12
N VAL A 152 5.66 4.28 -8.44
CA VAL A 152 6.72 3.45 -9.02
C VAL A 152 8.09 4.02 -8.68
N SER A 153 8.24 5.33 -8.82
CA SER A 153 9.50 6.03 -8.57
C SER A 153 9.89 6.02 -7.10
N HIS A 154 8.94 6.15 -6.18
CA HIS A 154 9.21 6.17 -4.75
C HIS A 154 9.97 4.93 -4.26
N LEU A 155 9.69 3.75 -4.82
CA LEU A 155 10.40 2.53 -4.42
C LEU A 155 11.92 2.63 -4.62
N TRP A 156 12.39 3.36 -5.63
CA TRP A 156 13.86 3.50 -5.82
C TRP A 156 14.54 4.31 -4.73
N THR A 157 13.82 5.22 -4.06
CA THR A 157 14.36 5.94 -2.90
C THR A 157 14.55 5.03 -1.69
N VAL A 158 13.81 3.92 -1.64
CA VAL A 158 13.86 2.94 -0.55
C VAL A 158 14.92 1.87 -0.82
N VAL A 159 14.89 1.23 -2.00
CA VAL A 159 15.73 0.05 -2.29
C VAL A 159 16.80 0.29 -3.38
N GLY A 160 16.89 1.51 -3.88
CA GLY A 160 17.76 1.86 -5.00
C GLY A 160 17.21 1.44 -6.36
N MET A 161 17.61 2.16 -7.42
CA MET A 161 17.04 2.07 -8.76
C MET A 161 17.05 0.66 -9.37
N LYS A 162 18.15 -0.07 -9.22
CA LYS A 162 18.29 -1.42 -9.82
C LYS A 162 17.33 -2.40 -9.19
N ARG A 163 17.23 -2.38 -7.86
CA ARG A 163 16.33 -3.27 -7.12
C ARG A 163 14.87 -2.92 -7.35
N ALA A 164 14.54 -1.63 -7.38
CA ALA A 164 13.19 -1.18 -7.69
C ALA A 164 12.73 -1.67 -9.08
N LYS A 165 13.58 -1.54 -10.11
CA LYS A 165 13.28 -2.07 -11.46
C LYS A 165 13.11 -3.58 -11.47
N GLU A 166 13.95 -4.33 -10.75
CA GLU A 166 13.82 -5.78 -10.64
C GLU A 166 12.49 -6.18 -10.02
N ILE A 167 12.10 -5.54 -8.90
CA ILE A 167 10.83 -5.79 -8.20
C ILE A 167 9.64 -5.51 -9.13
N TRP A 168 9.63 -4.33 -9.75
CA TRP A 168 8.52 -3.90 -10.60
C TRP A 168 8.39 -4.70 -11.90
N MET A 169 9.50 -4.89 -12.63
CA MET A 169 9.45 -5.46 -13.98
C MET A 169 9.38 -6.98 -13.99
N LEU A 170 9.99 -7.67 -13.01
CA LEU A 170 10.05 -9.14 -13.02
C LEU A 170 8.94 -9.80 -12.20
N CYS A 171 8.22 -9.05 -11.38
CA CYS A 171 7.14 -9.56 -10.53
C CYS A 171 7.55 -10.82 -9.72
N ARG A 172 8.79 -10.86 -9.26
CA ARG A 172 9.30 -11.93 -8.40
C ARG A 172 8.71 -11.83 -7.01
N ARG A 173 8.85 -12.90 -6.23
CA ARG A 173 8.49 -12.93 -4.82
C ARG A 173 9.78 -12.91 -3.98
N TYR A 174 9.77 -12.08 -2.95
CA TYR A 174 10.91 -11.84 -2.09
C TYR A 174 10.54 -12.14 -0.64
N THR A 175 11.44 -12.78 0.08
CA THR A 175 11.25 -13.11 1.50
C THR A 175 11.36 -11.86 2.37
N ALA A 176 10.84 -11.94 3.59
CA ALA A 176 11.00 -10.87 4.59
C ALA A 176 12.48 -10.56 4.85
N GLN A 177 13.35 -11.58 4.89
CA GLN A 177 14.79 -11.39 5.09
C GLN A 177 15.44 -10.62 3.94
N GLN A 178 15.10 -10.93 2.68
CA GLN A 178 15.57 -10.14 1.52
C GLN A 178 15.06 -8.70 1.58
N ALA A 179 13.80 -8.51 2.00
CA ALA A 179 13.23 -7.18 2.17
C ALA A 179 13.97 -6.36 3.25
N LEU A 180 14.38 -7.00 4.35
CA LEU A 180 15.19 -6.38 5.40
C LEU A 180 16.59 -5.99 4.89
N GLU A 181 17.28 -6.89 4.19
CA GLU A 181 18.59 -6.62 3.60
C GLU A 181 18.60 -5.46 2.61
N TRP A 182 17.46 -5.20 1.95
CA TRP A 182 17.32 -4.11 0.97
C TRP A 182 16.82 -2.80 1.56
N GLY A 183 16.50 -2.79 2.86
CA GLY A 183 15.91 -1.63 3.52
C GLY A 183 14.44 -1.40 3.17
N LEU A 184 13.77 -2.41 2.58
CA LEU A 184 12.34 -2.34 2.28
C LEU A 184 11.49 -2.45 3.55
N VAL A 185 11.97 -3.20 4.55
CA VAL A 185 11.34 -3.31 5.86
C VAL A 185 12.35 -2.96 6.96
N ASN A 186 11.87 -2.48 8.09
CA ASN A 186 12.70 -2.01 9.21
C ASN A 186 13.08 -3.12 10.18
N ALA A 187 12.20 -4.11 10.34
CA ALA A 187 12.44 -5.26 11.22
C ALA A 187 11.73 -6.51 10.70
N VAL A 188 12.32 -7.66 10.99
CA VAL A 188 11.74 -9.00 10.75
C VAL A 188 11.84 -9.80 12.04
N VAL A 189 10.72 -10.34 12.50
CA VAL A 189 10.63 -11.15 13.72
C VAL A 189 9.80 -12.40 13.45
N PRO A 190 9.90 -13.44 14.29
CA PRO A 190 8.98 -14.57 14.24
C PRO A 190 7.52 -14.10 14.28
N ALA A 191 6.64 -14.75 13.52
CA ALA A 191 5.24 -14.33 13.41
C ALA A 191 4.54 -14.21 14.78
N ALA A 192 4.90 -15.08 15.75
CA ALA A 192 4.36 -15.03 17.10
C ALA A 192 4.80 -13.78 17.91
N GLU A 193 5.88 -13.12 17.51
CA GLU A 193 6.45 -11.95 18.18
C GLU A 193 6.06 -10.62 17.50
N LEU A 194 5.40 -10.69 16.34
CA LEU A 194 5.14 -9.53 15.49
C LEU A 194 4.32 -8.44 16.20
N ASP A 195 3.26 -8.81 16.93
CA ASP A 195 2.46 -7.83 17.66
C ASP A 195 3.24 -7.19 18.83
N ALA A 196 4.08 -7.95 19.50
CA ALA A 196 4.93 -7.43 20.57
C ALA A 196 5.98 -6.44 20.02
N GLU A 197 6.58 -6.74 18.89
CA GLU A 197 7.55 -5.86 18.24
C GLU A 197 6.91 -4.55 17.76
N VAL A 198 5.73 -4.63 17.12
CA VAL A 198 4.98 -3.44 16.72
C VAL A 198 4.59 -2.59 17.94
N ALA A 199 4.14 -3.21 19.03
CA ALA A 199 3.82 -2.50 20.26
C ALA A 199 5.04 -1.78 20.83
N ARG A 200 6.20 -2.44 20.85
CA ARG A 200 7.48 -1.83 21.29
C ARG A 200 7.81 -0.57 20.47
N TRP A 201 7.67 -0.62 19.14
CA TRP A 201 7.90 0.54 18.27
C TRP A 201 6.89 1.66 18.51
N CYS A 202 5.62 1.30 18.74
CA CYS A 202 4.60 2.29 19.12
C CYS A 202 4.96 3.00 20.42
N ASP A 203 5.38 2.25 21.45
CA ASP A 203 5.75 2.81 22.77
C ASP A 203 6.97 3.74 22.63
N GLU A 204 7.99 3.36 21.84
CA GLU A 204 9.14 4.20 21.56
C GLU A 204 8.74 5.51 20.88
N LEU A 205 7.87 5.47 19.87
CA LEU A 205 7.38 6.67 19.18
C LEU A 205 6.54 7.56 20.10
N LEU A 206 5.68 6.96 20.91
CA LEU A 206 4.83 7.69 21.85
C LEU A 206 5.61 8.37 22.98
N ALA A 207 6.81 7.90 23.28
CA ALA A 207 7.71 8.55 24.24
C ALA A 207 8.42 9.80 23.69
N LEU A 208 8.32 10.07 22.38
CA LEU A 208 9.00 11.17 21.72
C LEU A 208 8.07 12.39 21.53
N SER A 209 8.68 13.55 21.24
CA SER A 209 7.93 14.78 21.00
C SER A 209 7.05 14.67 19.75
N PRO A 210 5.71 14.74 19.86
CA PRO A 210 4.83 14.59 18.71
C PRO A 210 5.02 15.70 17.65
N THR A 211 5.33 16.93 18.08
CA THR A 211 5.59 18.03 17.15
C THR A 211 6.87 17.78 16.35
N VAL A 212 7.93 17.30 16.99
CA VAL A 212 9.19 17.01 16.30
C VAL A 212 9.02 15.84 15.32
N LEU A 213 8.29 14.79 15.70
CA LEU A 213 7.97 13.70 14.77
C LEU A 213 7.20 14.18 13.53
N LYS A 214 6.21 15.08 13.70
CA LYS A 214 5.47 15.70 12.58
C LYS A 214 6.40 16.50 11.66
N LEU A 215 7.31 17.28 12.22
CA LEU A 215 8.28 18.07 11.45
C LEU A 215 9.23 17.15 10.64
N ILE A 216 9.71 16.10 11.27
CA ILE A 216 10.59 15.10 10.61
C ILE A 216 9.83 14.43 9.45
N LYS A 217 8.63 13.89 9.72
CA LYS A 217 7.82 13.25 8.68
C LYS A 217 7.54 14.19 7.51
N LYS A 218 7.11 15.42 7.79
CA LYS A 218 6.87 16.42 6.76
C LYS A 218 8.12 16.77 5.96
N SER A 219 9.29 16.82 6.60
CA SER A 219 10.56 17.11 5.92
C SER A 219 10.93 16.00 4.93
N PHE A 220 10.71 14.72 5.29
CA PHE A 220 10.90 13.61 4.37
C PHE A 220 9.92 13.66 3.19
N ASP A 221 8.64 13.93 3.46
CA ASP A 221 7.64 14.07 2.40
C ASP A 221 7.99 15.20 1.42
N ASP A 222 8.37 16.37 1.94
CA ASP A 222 8.76 17.53 1.12
C ASP A 222 10.01 17.27 0.28
N SER A 223 10.94 16.44 0.75
CA SER A 223 12.15 16.10 -0.01
C SER A 223 11.86 15.41 -1.35
N THR A 224 10.70 14.76 -1.49
CA THR A 224 10.26 14.08 -2.71
C THR A 224 9.12 14.82 -3.44
N ALA A 225 8.70 15.99 -2.97
CA ALA A 225 7.57 16.74 -3.54
C ALA A 225 7.77 17.06 -5.03
N HIS A 226 8.98 17.45 -5.44
CA HIS A 226 9.30 17.76 -6.83
C HIS A 226 9.07 16.58 -7.78
N ILE A 227 9.35 15.34 -7.33
CA ILE A 227 9.11 14.13 -8.13
C ILE A 227 7.60 13.91 -8.32
N ARG A 228 6.81 14.12 -7.27
CA ARG A 228 5.35 13.99 -7.34
C ARG A 228 4.74 15.01 -8.28
N GLU A 229 5.06 16.27 -8.12
CA GLU A 229 4.54 17.38 -8.94
C GLU A 229 4.83 17.19 -10.43
N GLU A 230 6.03 16.72 -10.77
CA GLU A 230 6.39 16.46 -12.17
C GLU A 230 5.60 15.29 -12.74
N GLN A 231 5.42 14.23 -11.98
CA GLN A 231 4.78 12.99 -12.45
C GLN A 231 3.24 13.04 -12.41
N GLU A 232 2.64 13.90 -11.59
CA GLU A 232 1.19 14.12 -11.56
C GLU A 232 0.67 14.95 -12.74
N ARG A 233 1.54 15.73 -13.40
CA ARG A 233 1.15 16.57 -14.53
C ARG A 233 0.80 15.81 -15.79
N PHE A 234 1.34 14.59 -15.97
CA PHE A 234 1.17 13.81 -17.19
C PHE A 234 0.90 12.35 -16.85
N THR A 235 -0.18 11.82 -17.41
CA THR A 235 -0.44 10.39 -17.38
C THR A 235 0.58 9.69 -18.28
N ILE A 236 1.52 8.97 -17.70
CA ILE A 236 2.58 8.28 -18.44
C ILE A 236 1.97 7.20 -19.35
N LEU A 237 0.91 6.54 -18.89
CA LEU A 237 0.17 5.56 -19.68
C LEU A 237 -0.29 6.14 -21.03
N ASN A 238 -0.85 7.35 -21.02
CA ASN A 238 -1.31 8.01 -22.25
C ASN A 238 -0.17 8.42 -23.18
N GLN A 239 1.05 8.60 -22.65
CA GLN A 239 2.24 8.87 -23.47
C GLN A 239 2.79 7.59 -24.11
N VAL A 240 2.71 6.46 -23.40
CA VAL A 240 3.25 5.17 -23.84
C VAL A 240 2.27 4.42 -24.73
N ASN A 241 1.00 4.33 -24.31
CA ASN A 241 -0.07 3.65 -25.04
C ASN A 241 -1.43 4.26 -24.71
N PRO A 242 -1.88 5.30 -25.44
CA PRO A 242 -3.17 5.95 -25.19
C PRO A 242 -4.37 5.02 -25.43
N GLY A 243 -4.17 3.93 -26.16
CA GLY A 243 -5.20 2.92 -26.44
C GLY A 243 -5.18 1.71 -25.52
N PHE A 244 -4.42 1.74 -24.42
CA PHE A 244 -4.18 0.58 -23.56
C PHE A 244 -5.47 -0.14 -23.14
N PHE A 245 -6.44 0.58 -22.57
CA PHE A 245 -7.70 -0.02 -22.09
C PHE A 245 -8.56 -0.60 -23.20
N ALA A 246 -8.51 -0.02 -24.42
CA ALA A 246 -9.24 -0.51 -25.58
C ALA A 246 -8.48 -1.63 -26.32
N SER A 247 -7.22 -1.86 -26.02
CA SER A 247 -6.36 -2.81 -26.74
C SER A 247 -6.66 -4.28 -26.44
N GLY A 248 -7.33 -4.56 -25.33
CA GLY A 248 -7.54 -5.91 -24.82
C GLY A 248 -6.38 -6.48 -23.98
N GLU A 249 -5.27 -5.77 -23.86
CA GLU A 249 -4.10 -6.22 -23.08
C GLU A 249 -4.45 -6.41 -21.60
N GLN A 250 -5.18 -5.48 -20.99
CA GLN A 250 -5.63 -5.59 -19.60
C GLN A 250 -6.60 -6.78 -19.43
N THR A 251 -7.51 -6.98 -20.39
CA THR A 251 -8.46 -8.09 -20.37
C THR A 251 -7.75 -9.43 -20.37
N GLU A 252 -6.73 -9.60 -21.24
CA GLU A 252 -5.92 -10.83 -21.28
C GLU A 252 -5.23 -11.06 -19.92
N GLY A 253 -4.60 -10.04 -19.36
CA GLY A 253 -3.92 -10.17 -18.06
C GLY A 253 -4.86 -10.60 -16.93
N SER A 254 -6.01 -9.98 -16.84
CA SER A 254 -7.03 -10.26 -15.83
C SER A 254 -7.63 -11.66 -16.00
N GLN A 255 -8.00 -12.04 -17.22
CA GLN A 255 -8.55 -13.36 -17.53
C GLN A 255 -7.56 -14.47 -17.26
N ALA A 256 -6.32 -14.34 -17.72
CA ALA A 256 -5.27 -15.32 -17.47
C ALA A 256 -5.04 -15.54 -15.97
N PHE A 257 -5.10 -14.48 -15.18
CA PHE A 257 -5.00 -14.58 -13.72
C PHE A 257 -6.17 -15.37 -13.11
N MET A 258 -7.41 -15.06 -13.49
CA MET A 258 -8.61 -15.78 -13.01
C MET A 258 -8.62 -17.24 -13.44
N GLU A 259 -8.18 -17.52 -14.65
CA GLU A 259 -8.07 -18.88 -15.23
C GLU A 259 -6.82 -19.64 -14.77
N LYS A 260 -5.95 -19.01 -13.97
CA LYS A 260 -4.69 -19.60 -13.46
C LYS A 260 -3.75 -20.10 -14.58
N ARG A 261 -3.76 -19.43 -15.72
CA ARG A 261 -2.86 -19.68 -16.87
C ARG A 261 -1.82 -18.56 -17.00
N LYS A 262 -0.83 -18.79 -17.83
CA LYS A 262 0.10 -17.72 -18.25
C LYS A 262 -0.61 -16.79 -19.24
N PRO A 263 -0.49 -15.44 -19.07
CA PRO A 263 -0.97 -14.50 -20.08
C PRO A 263 -0.13 -14.60 -21.36
N ASP A 264 -0.76 -14.38 -22.50
CA ASP A 264 -0.08 -14.22 -23.78
C ASP A 264 -0.08 -12.76 -24.22
N PHE A 265 0.98 -12.06 -23.91
CA PHE A 265 1.17 -10.66 -24.31
C PHE A 265 1.90 -10.48 -25.66
N ALA A 266 2.12 -11.56 -26.44
CA ALA A 266 2.79 -11.47 -27.72
C ALA A 266 2.12 -10.49 -28.72
N PRO A 267 0.77 -10.38 -28.77
CA PRO A 267 0.09 -9.46 -29.68
C PRO A 267 0.36 -7.97 -29.43
N TRP A 268 0.86 -7.60 -28.26
CA TRP A 268 1.09 -6.20 -27.86
C TRP A 268 2.57 -5.81 -27.74
N ARG A 269 3.49 -6.66 -28.23
CA ARG A 269 4.94 -6.38 -28.23
C ARG A 269 5.35 -5.45 -29.37
#